data_c6974f5def45311f1ae1ae32f4800464
#
_entry.id   c6974f5def45311f1ae1ae32f4800464
#
_cell.length_a   1.000
_cell.length_b   1.000
_cell.length_c   1.000
_cell.angle_alpha   90.00
_cell.angle_beta   90.00
_cell.angle_gamma   90.00
#
_symmetry.space_group_name_H-M   'P 1'
#
loop_
_entity.id
_entity.type
_entity.pdbx_description
1 polymer ?
#
loop_
_entity_poly.entity_id
_entity_poly.type
_entity_poly.pdbx_seq_one_letter_code
_entity_poly.pdbx_strand_id
1 'polypeptide(L)'
;MLSNLDTAWRYPLALALGLMTGLYIGGMLATIYVITAFRESLDTLSPMGPWFLRYSWDDLAARPSVLQGALIITGAVTLALTLVGLAGVHRGRLNQYDDAHFQSRRELERNRMVGSLDQNGFIFGKLGSPKSDAPFVMAPPDRFPHAMMIAPTGRGKGVGFVIPNLLHFSGSAIILDVKGENFAKTSVHRKHGLKNGIWYFSPFDEDRGTHRFNPLARIAALPTAERQYTALNAMADLFLIPEGESAQSFFNAGKRLFIASCLYAIEQRRPTLGFAGEIMAGGGDKKKSYTAIAETTNIAIVSRTFLEMADVPEKTLGAYVSVIQGSGLELWNDPAVDRVTAASDFDFSTLRRDPQSLYIVVQPEHLKTLAPLVRLLFADAIASLQRREPGPDEPHAVMFLMDEFDQLGRQPLVLSSIKTIRSFGGRFFIISQTIPGLDDIYGETGRRSLQGGAGVQIYMTPQDDRTAEVLSNALGRSTITAVTESQSRVRALEDSANVSRRSEERPLISANEVLRFPLDEVLVLPEGQYPIRARHIRYYEDRHFGPIDRARIGKKLRTDTAGPAPQTGPIVASLSGLRPDGGTEGTATRIVAATEGFRGDRSAGN
;
A
#
# COMPACT_ATOMS: atom_id res chain seq x y z
N MET A 1 -47.01 5.97 -14.27
CA MET A 1 -47.23 6.77 -15.46
C MET A 1 -46.31 8.01 -15.52
N LEU A 2 -46.19 8.80 -14.47
CA LEU A 2 -45.29 9.99 -14.42
C LEU A 2 -43.78 9.65 -14.46
N SER A 3 -43.38 8.44 -14.08
CA SER A 3 -42.00 7.97 -14.09
C SER A 3 -41.39 7.84 -15.49
N ASN A 4 -42.22 7.78 -16.52
CA ASN A 4 -41.80 7.59 -17.91
C ASN A 4 -41.67 8.91 -18.71
N LEU A 5 -41.97 10.05 -18.10
CA LEU A 5 -41.87 11.35 -18.72
C LEU A 5 -40.47 11.95 -18.53
N ASP A 6 -40.09 12.85 -19.46
CA ASP A 6 -38.83 13.59 -19.36
C ASP A 6 -38.79 14.42 -18.06
N THR A 7 -37.60 14.56 -17.48
CA THR A 7 -37.40 15.22 -16.17
C THR A 7 -37.95 16.66 -16.18
N ALA A 8 -37.91 17.32 -17.33
CA ALA A 8 -38.46 18.68 -17.54
C ALA A 8 -39.99 18.78 -17.29
N TRP A 9 -40.75 17.72 -17.58
CA TRP A 9 -42.19 17.68 -17.45
C TRP A 9 -42.74 16.98 -16.22
N ARG A 10 -41.93 16.19 -15.53
CA ARG A 10 -42.36 15.38 -14.35
C ARG A 10 -42.84 16.24 -13.19
N TYR A 11 -42.06 17.23 -12.81
CA TYR A 11 -42.38 18.09 -11.66
C TYR A 11 -43.55 19.04 -11.96
N PRO A 12 -43.60 19.75 -13.11
CA PRO A 12 -44.75 20.57 -13.48
C PRO A 12 -46.06 19.77 -13.54
N LEU A 13 -46.02 18.56 -14.11
CA LEU A 13 -47.21 17.73 -14.22
C LEU A 13 -47.67 17.18 -12.85
N ALA A 14 -46.74 16.75 -12.02
CA ALA A 14 -47.05 16.31 -10.66
C ALA A 14 -47.61 17.44 -9.79
N LEU A 15 -47.08 18.64 -9.94
CA LEU A 15 -47.59 19.85 -9.31
C LEU A 15 -49.02 20.16 -9.76
N ALA A 16 -49.25 20.19 -11.10
CA ALA A 16 -50.57 20.46 -11.64
C ALA A 16 -51.61 19.42 -11.23
N LEU A 17 -51.29 18.11 -11.29
CA LEU A 17 -52.19 17.05 -10.86
C LEU A 17 -52.42 17.11 -9.34
N GLY A 18 -51.40 17.37 -8.54
CA GLY A 18 -51.53 17.53 -7.07
C GLY A 18 -52.41 18.71 -6.70
N LEU A 19 -52.27 19.86 -7.39
CA LEU A 19 -53.14 21.03 -7.20
C LEU A 19 -54.56 20.77 -7.62
N MET A 20 -54.78 20.17 -8.79
CA MET A 20 -56.16 19.87 -9.29
C MET A 20 -56.88 18.87 -8.39
N THR A 21 -56.24 17.74 -8.05
CA THR A 21 -56.81 16.75 -7.19
C THR A 21 -56.99 17.26 -5.76
N GLY A 22 -56.09 18.06 -5.25
CA GLY A 22 -56.15 18.69 -3.95
C GLY A 22 -57.28 19.71 -3.82
N LEU A 23 -57.44 20.60 -4.82
CA LEU A 23 -58.56 21.52 -4.87
C LEU A 23 -59.90 20.80 -4.95
N TYR A 24 -59.97 19.71 -5.74
CA TYR A 24 -61.19 18.93 -5.87
C TYR A 24 -61.57 18.26 -4.57
N ILE A 25 -60.67 17.48 -3.97
CA ILE A 25 -60.93 16.73 -2.72
C ILE A 25 -61.08 17.69 -1.53
N GLY A 26 -60.24 18.72 -1.43
CA GLY A 26 -60.29 19.73 -0.40
C GLY A 26 -61.59 20.55 -0.47
N GLY A 27 -62.02 20.90 -1.67
CA GLY A 27 -63.33 21.55 -1.90
C GLY A 27 -64.54 20.68 -1.50
N MET A 28 -64.48 19.37 -1.76
CA MET A 28 -65.52 18.42 -1.30
C MET A 28 -65.59 18.35 0.22
N LEU A 29 -64.43 18.22 0.89
CA LEU A 29 -64.38 18.16 2.37
C LEU A 29 -64.82 19.50 3.01
N ALA A 30 -64.44 20.62 2.40
CA ALA A 30 -64.88 21.93 2.83
C ALA A 30 -66.40 22.10 2.66
N THR A 31 -67.00 21.54 1.58
CA THR A 31 -68.46 21.54 1.37
C THR A 31 -69.19 20.77 2.44
N ILE A 32 -68.70 19.57 2.80
CA ILE A 32 -69.25 18.79 3.92
C ILE A 32 -69.21 19.59 5.23
N TYR A 33 -68.10 20.25 5.49
CA TYR A 33 -67.92 21.13 6.66
C TYR A 33 -68.91 22.27 6.69
N VAL A 34 -69.10 22.97 5.54
CA VAL A 34 -70.07 24.08 5.44
C VAL A 34 -71.51 23.60 5.62
N ILE A 35 -71.91 22.50 4.96
CA ILE A 35 -73.24 21.91 5.10
C ILE A 35 -73.56 21.57 6.56
N THR A 36 -72.58 20.94 7.25
CA THR A 36 -72.76 20.59 8.67
C THR A 36 -72.82 21.82 9.57
N ALA A 37 -72.05 22.88 9.27
CA ALA A 37 -72.04 24.13 9.99
C ALA A 37 -73.33 24.94 9.79
N PHE A 38 -74.00 24.79 8.64
CA PHE A 38 -75.30 25.39 8.35
C PHE A 38 -76.47 24.48 8.81
N ARG A 39 -76.18 23.23 9.33
CA ARG A 39 -77.15 22.23 9.80
C ARG A 39 -78.10 21.77 8.69
N GLU A 40 -77.64 21.71 7.45
CA GLU A 40 -78.38 21.16 6.32
C GLU A 40 -78.15 19.65 6.18
N SER A 41 -79.10 18.98 5.45
CA SER A 41 -78.97 17.54 5.16
C SER A 41 -77.85 17.28 4.12
N LEU A 42 -77.07 16.20 4.35
CA LEU A 42 -76.03 15.76 3.41
C LEU A 42 -76.61 15.28 2.05
N ASP A 43 -77.92 15.07 1.95
CA ASP A 43 -78.62 14.72 0.72
C ASP A 43 -78.51 15.84 -0.36
N THR A 44 -78.10 17.04 0.06
CA THR A 44 -77.85 18.15 -0.84
C THR A 44 -76.50 18.06 -1.55
N LEU A 45 -75.65 17.11 -1.20
CA LEU A 45 -74.34 16.86 -1.83
C LEU A 45 -74.54 16.29 -3.25
N SER A 46 -74.15 17.09 -4.25
CA SER A 46 -74.07 16.59 -5.61
C SER A 46 -72.66 16.06 -5.88
N PRO A 47 -72.49 14.81 -6.37
CA PRO A 47 -71.17 14.26 -6.67
C PRO A 47 -70.40 15.01 -7.79
N MET A 48 -71.07 15.87 -8.53
CA MET A 48 -70.45 16.69 -9.58
C MET A 48 -70.55 18.21 -9.36
N GLY A 49 -71.04 18.60 -8.19
CA GLY A 49 -71.26 20.04 -7.92
C GLY A 49 -70.19 20.65 -7.02
N PRO A 50 -69.92 21.85 -7.19
CA PRO A 50 -68.94 22.56 -6.38
C PRO A 50 -69.58 23.05 -5.10
N TRP A 51 -69.93 22.11 -3.99
CA TRP A 51 -69.09 22.56 -3.07
C TRP A 51 -69.56 23.80 -2.33
N PHE A 52 -68.81 24.32 -1.37
CA PHE A 52 -69.17 25.47 -0.56
C PHE A 52 -69.42 26.77 -1.36
N LEU A 53 -68.99 26.92 -2.62
CA LEU A 53 -69.33 27.99 -3.52
C LEU A 53 -70.80 28.02 -4.00
N ARG A 54 -71.57 27.00 -3.65
CA ARG A 54 -73.03 26.93 -3.85
C ARG A 54 -73.79 27.91 -2.97
N TYR A 55 -73.22 28.28 -1.82
CA TYR A 55 -73.80 29.29 -0.97
C TYR A 55 -73.50 30.70 -1.50
N SER A 56 -74.49 31.59 -1.34
CA SER A 56 -74.26 32.97 -1.73
C SER A 56 -73.08 33.59 -0.97
N TRP A 57 -72.41 34.52 -1.59
CA TRP A 57 -71.30 35.21 -0.91
C TRP A 57 -71.73 35.91 0.37
N ASP A 58 -72.98 36.43 0.41
CA ASP A 58 -73.58 37.06 1.57
C ASP A 58 -73.83 36.09 2.72
N ASP A 59 -74.26 34.85 2.45
CA ASP A 59 -74.42 33.83 3.47
C ASP A 59 -73.12 33.40 4.09
N LEU A 60 -72.06 33.28 3.30
CA LEU A 60 -70.72 32.93 3.73
C LEU A 60 -70.07 34.11 4.47
N ALA A 61 -70.24 35.32 4.01
CA ALA A 61 -69.71 36.51 4.63
C ALA A 61 -70.35 36.82 5.99
N ALA A 62 -71.64 36.41 6.14
CA ALA A 62 -72.33 36.53 7.44
C ALA A 62 -71.74 35.59 8.53
N ARG A 63 -70.95 34.58 8.15
CA ARG A 63 -70.32 33.64 9.07
C ARG A 63 -68.81 33.48 8.77
N PRO A 64 -67.96 34.46 9.07
CA PRO A 64 -66.58 34.50 8.66
C PRO A 64 -65.74 33.29 9.21
N SER A 65 -66.11 32.75 10.35
CA SER A 65 -65.41 31.56 10.91
C SER A 65 -65.66 30.28 10.10
N VAL A 66 -66.82 30.13 9.49
CA VAL A 66 -67.15 28.99 8.61
C VAL A 66 -66.43 29.11 7.29
N LEU A 67 -66.39 30.31 6.73
CA LEU A 67 -65.61 30.59 5.51
C LEU A 67 -64.12 30.32 5.73
N GLN A 68 -63.55 30.81 6.83
CA GLN A 68 -62.14 30.56 7.19
C GLN A 68 -61.87 29.07 7.34
N GLY A 69 -62.72 28.33 8.02
CA GLY A 69 -62.60 26.88 8.18
C GLY A 69 -62.59 26.16 6.83
N ALA A 70 -63.53 26.52 5.93
CA ALA A 70 -63.61 25.93 4.58
C ALA A 70 -62.33 26.19 3.74
N LEU A 71 -61.79 27.40 3.80
CA LEU A 71 -60.57 27.80 3.11
C LEU A 71 -59.33 27.04 3.70
N ILE A 72 -59.25 26.93 5.01
CA ILE A 72 -58.20 26.19 5.69
C ILE A 72 -58.20 24.70 5.29
N ILE A 73 -59.38 24.06 5.31
CA ILE A 73 -59.54 22.65 4.90
C ILE A 73 -59.11 22.46 3.46
N THR A 74 -59.62 23.31 2.56
CA THR A 74 -59.25 23.23 1.14
C THR A 74 -57.76 23.44 0.91
N GLY A 75 -57.18 24.45 1.56
CA GLY A 75 -55.73 24.77 1.47
C GLY A 75 -54.82 23.67 2.01
N ALA A 76 -55.18 23.14 3.20
CA ALA A 76 -54.39 22.08 3.86
C ALA A 76 -54.38 20.77 3.04
N VAL A 77 -55.55 20.35 2.55
CA VAL A 77 -55.68 19.14 1.71
C VAL A 77 -54.96 19.32 0.38
N THR A 78 -55.11 20.47 -0.24
CA THR A 78 -54.41 20.79 -1.51
C THR A 78 -52.90 20.75 -1.31
N LEU A 79 -52.40 21.36 -0.24
CA LEU A 79 -50.98 21.35 0.08
C LEU A 79 -50.46 19.92 0.33
N ALA A 80 -51.20 19.14 1.13
CA ALA A 80 -50.83 17.77 1.48
C ALA A 80 -50.76 16.86 0.24
N LEU A 81 -51.78 16.90 -0.64
CA LEU A 81 -51.81 16.08 -1.84
C LEU A 81 -50.77 16.51 -2.88
N THR A 82 -50.50 17.82 -2.97
CA THR A 82 -49.44 18.32 -3.82
C THR A 82 -48.06 17.86 -3.32
N LEU A 83 -47.77 17.93 -2.01
CA LEU A 83 -46.54 17.41 -1.42
C LEU A 83 -46.38 15.90 -1.61
N VAL A 84 -47.44 15.13 -1.44
CA VAL A 84 -47.43 13.67 -1.69
C VAL A 84 -47.16 13.37 -3.17
N GLY A 85 -47.77 14.13 -4.09
CA GLY A 85 -47.51 14.01 -5.52
C GLY A 85 -46.03 14.32 -5.87
N LEU A 86 -45.49 15.39 -5.33
CA LEU A 86 -44.08 15.76 -5.52
C LEU A 86 -43.12 14.73 -4.88
N ALA A 87 -43.41 14.24 -3.67
CA ALA A 87 -42.64 13.19 -3.01
C ALA A 87 -42.66 11.86 -3.79
N GLY A 88 -43.79 11.53 -4.44
CA GLY A 88 -43.92 10.35 -5.31
C GLY A 88 -43.04 10.43 -6.57
N VAL A 89 -42.82 11.62 -7.09
CA VAL A 89 -41.88 11.86 -8.21
C VAL A 89 -40.43 11.80 -7.75
N HIS A 90 -40.17 12.17 -6.51
CA HIS A 90 -38.82 12.17 -5.91
C HIS A 90 -38.38 10.81 -5.37
N ARG A 91 -39.28 9.82 -5.29
CA ARG A 91 -38.90 8.45 -4.96
C ARG A 91 -37.93 7.94 -6.01
N GLY A 92 -36.68 7.73 -5.52
CA GLY A 92 -35.48 7.51 -6.28
C GLY A 92 -35.61 6.50 -7.41
N ARG A 93 -34.73 6.63 -8.39
CA ARG A 93 -34.52 5.62 -9.42
C ARG A 93 -34.44 4.25 -8.72
N LEU A 94 -35.34 3.33 -9.06
CA LEU A 94 -35.16 1.93 -8.74
C LEU A 94 -33.88 1.52 -9.49
N ASN A 95 -32.78 1.39 -8.76
CA ASN A 95 -31.57 0.78 -9.28
C ASN A 95 -31.90 -0.70 -9.47
N GLN A 96 -32.21 -1.07 -10.69
CA GLN A 96 -32.67 -2.42 -11.03
C GLN A 96 -31.52 -3.42 -10.98
N TYR A 97 -30.28 -2.92 -11.08
CA TYR A 97 -29.03 -3.69 -11.01
C TYR A 97 -28.13 -3.12 -9.91
N ASP A 98 -26.94 -2.67 -10.24
CA ASP A 98 -25.96 -2.11 -9.31
C ASP A 98 -25.96 -0.58 -9.35
N ASP A 99 -25.44 0.07 -8.30
CA ASP A 99 -25.43 1.53 -8.16
C ASP A 99 -24.00 2.10 -8.07
N ALA A 100 -23.00 1.38 -8.60
CA ALA A 100 -21.62 1.81 -8.59
C ALA A 100 -21.47 3.24 -9.13
N HIS A 101 -20.81 4.09 -8.35
CA HIS A 101 -20.55 5.48 -8.70
C HIS A 101 -19.25 5.97 -8.03
N PHE A 102 -18.68 7.06 -8.52
CA PHE A 102 -17.57 7.70 -7.83
C PHE A 102 -18.07 8.49 -6.62
N GLN A 103 -17.36 8.39 -5.50
CA GLN A 103 -17.72 9.13 -4.29
C GLN A 103 -17.83 10.63 -4.57
N SER A 104 -18.95 11.21 -4.18
CA SER A 104 -19.17 12.64 -4.13
C SER A 104 -18.34 13.28 -3.01
N ARG A 105 -18.13 14.61 -3.06
CA ARG A 105 -17.42 15.33 -2.00
C ARG A 105 -18.01 15.10 -0.61
N ARG A 106 -19.35 15.04 -0.49
CA ARG A 106 -20.03 14.78 0.80
C ARG A 106 -19.73 13.38 1.33
N GLU A 107 -19.65 12.37 0.45
CA GLU A 107 -19.28 11.00 0.85
C GLU A 107 -17.82 10.94 1.28
N LEU A 108 -16.90 11.61 0.57
CA LEU A 108 -15.50 11.70 0.94
C LEU A 108 -15.30 12.34 2.32
N GLU A 109 -16.02 13.43 2.62
CA GLU A 109 -16.00 14.10 3.92
C GLU A 109 -16.56 13.18 5.02
N ARG A 110 -17.71 12.52 4.79
CA ARG A 110 -18.31 11.56 5.72
C ARG A 110 -17.40 10.36 5.98
N ASN A 111 -16.72 9.87 4.96
CA ASN A 111 -15.81 8.74 5.03
C ASN A 111 -14.41 9.13 5.51
N ARG A 112 -14.17 10.41 5.81
CA ARG A 112 -12.88 10.99 6.24
C ARG A 112 -11.74 10.73 5.22
N MET A 113 -12.08 10.58 3.94
CA MET A 113 -11.10 10.44 2.87
C MET A 113 -10.52 11.78 2.40
N VAL A 114 -11.01 12.88 2.95
CA VAL A 114 -10.52 14.24 2.77
C VAL A 114 -10.23 14.82 4.15
N GLY A 115 -9.02 15.32 4.36
CA GLY A 115 -8.61 15.82 5.66
C GLY A 115 -7.43 16.80 5.60
N SER A 116 -7.00 17.27 6.77
CA SER A 116 -5.81 18.09 6.92
C SER A 116 -4.55 17.26 6.73
N LEU A 117 -3.47 17.92 6.31
CA LEU A 117 -2.15 17.28 6.15
C LEU A 117 -1.46 16.95 7.49
N ASP A 118 -2.07 17.29 8.63
CA ASP A 118 -1.54 16.97 9.96
C ASP A 118 -1.69 15.48 10.35
N GLN A 119 -2.44 14.72 9.55
CA GLN A 119 -2.64 13.29 9.76
C GLN A 119 -1.51 12.48 9.15
N ASN A 120 -0.98 11.50 9.89
CA ASN A 120 0.00 10.52 9.39
C ASN A 120 -0.65 9.44 8.52
N GLY A 121 -1.59 9.83 7.65
CA GLY A 121 -2.22 8.97 6.65
C GLY A 121 -1.49 9.04 5.31
N PHE A 122 -1.73 8.07 4.44
CA PHE A 122 -1.22 8.12 3.08
C PHE A 122 -2.04 9.07 2.22
N ILE A 123 -1.35 9.87 1.40
CA ILE A 123 -1.95 10.77 0.42
C ILE A 123 -2.01 10.05 -0.93
N PHE A 124 -3.18 10.07 -1.58
CA PHE A 124 -3.42 9.34 -2.83
C PHE A 124 -3.61 10.25 -4.03
N GLY A 125 -4.01 11.49 -3.83
CA GLY A 125 -4.29 12.43 -4.90
C GLY A 125 -4.89 13.72 -4.38
N LYS A 126 -5.44 14.52 -5.28
CA LYS A 126 -6.05 15.81 -5.00
C LYS A 126 -7.40 15.94 -5.72
N LEU A 127 -8.39 16.59 -5.12
CA LEU A 127 -9.71 16.78 -5.75
C LEU A 127 -9.76 17.88 -6.81
N GLY A 128 -8.64 18.51 -7.10
CA GLY A 128 -8.55 19.60 -8.08
C GLY A 128 -7.14 19.75 -8.65
N SER A 129 -6.91 20.85 -9.35
CA SER A 129 -5.59 21.15 -9.93
C SER A 129 -4.48 21.11 -8.87
N PRO A 130 -3.27 20.61 -9.19
CA PRO A 130 -2.13 20.66 -8.28
C PRO A 130 -1.84 22.06 -7.73
N LYS A 131 -2.02 23.09 -8.53
CA LYS A 131 -1.78 24.51 -8.17
C LYS A 131 -2.89 25.13 -7.30
N SER A 132 -4.03 24.48 -7.15
CA SER A 132 -5.17 24.97 -6.36
C SER A 132 -5.06 24.60 -4.87
N ASP A 133 -5.90 25.23 -4.03
CA ASP A 133 -6.09 24.85 -2.61
C ASP A 133 -7.06 23.67 -2.44
N ALA A 134 -7.32 22.91 -3.51
CA ALA A 134 -8.19 21.75 -3.42
C ALA A 134 -7.65 20.73 -2.41
N PRO A 135 -8.54 20.08 -1.66
CA PRO A 135 -8.12 19.15 -0.62
C PRO A 135 -7.47 17.90 -1.19
N PHE A 136 -6.56 17.32 -0.42
CA PHE A 136 -5.96 16.03 -0.72
C PHE A 136 -6.90 14.89 -0.39
N VAL A 137 -6.85 13.83 -1.20
CA VAL A 137 -7.45 12.54 -0.88
C VAL A 137 -6.45 11.75 -0.05
N MET A 138 -6.84 11.42 1.18
CA MET A 138 -5.98 10.77 2.17
C MET A 138 -6.68 9.57 2.80
N ALA A 139 -5.92 8.57 3.22
CA ALA A 139 -6.44 7.51 4.05
C ALA A 139 -6.49 7.93 5.52
N PRO A 140 -7.62 7.80 6.21
CA PRO A 140 -7.64 7.89 7.66
C PRO A 140 -6.82 6.72 8.25
N PRO A 141 -5.73 7.00 9.00
CA PRO A 141 -4.76 5.97 9.41
C PRO A 141 -5.30 4.96 10.43
N ASP A 142 -6.37 5.31 11.13
CA ASP A 142 -7.10 4.44 12.04
C ASP A 142 -7.97 3.41 11.31
N ARG A 143 -8.35 3.67 10.07
CA ARG A 143 -9.19 2.78 9.25
C ARG A 143 -8.37 2.07 8.18
N PHE A 144 -7.51 2.80 7.49
CA PHE A 144 -6.71 2.30 6.37
C PHE A 144 -5.22 2.55 6.61
N PRO A 145 -4.56 1.68 7.40
CA PRO A 145 -3.14 1.84 7.73
C PRO A 145 -2.21 1.47 6.57
N HIS A 146 -2.67 0.67 5.63
CA HIS A 146 -1.88 0.18 4.51
C HIS A 146 -2.47 0.63 3.18
N ALA A 147 -1.62 0.69 2.15
CA ALA A 147 -2.01 0.98 0.78
C ALA A 147 -1.21 0.14 -0.21
N MET A 148 -1.87 -0.24 -1.31
CA MET A 148 -1.24 -0.94 -2.42
C MET A 148 -1.49 -0.18 -3.72
N MET A 149 -0.43 0.06 -4.48
CA MET A 149 -0.50 0.78 -5.75
C MET A 149 -0.10 -0.13 -6.90
N ILE A 150 -0.91 -0.10 -7.96
CA ILE A 150 -0.58 -0.70 -9.25
C ILE A 150 -0.33 0.45 -10.24
N ALA A 151 0.93 0.62 -10.62
CA ALA A 151 1.36 1.74 -11.44
C ALA A 151 2.49 1.33 -12.41
N PRO A 152 2.22 1.24 -13.70
CA PRO A 152 3.24 0.96 -14.70
C PRO A 152 4.37 2.01 -14.70
N THR A 153 5.52 1.63 -15.26
CA THR A 153 6.66 2.53 -15.42
C THR A 153 6.29 3.76 -16.24
N GLY A 154 6.82 4.94 -15.86
CA GLY A 154 6.58 6.19 -16.57
C GLY A 154 5.25 6.88 -16.28
N ARG A 155 4.40 6.34 -15.40
CA ARG A 155 3.11 6.95 -15.04
C ARG A 155 3.22 7.98 -13.91
N GLY A 156 4.42 8.27 -13.39
CA GLY A 156 4.62 9.31 -12.39
C GLY A 156 4.36 8.87 -10.94
N LYS A 157 4.44 7.58 -10.64
CA LYS A 157 4.31 7.04 -9.27
C LYS A 157 5.19 7.77 -8.25
N GLY A 158 6.48 7.98 -8.59
CA GLY A 158 7.43 8.73 -7.74
C GLY A 158 6.97 10.16 -7.48
N VAL A 159 6.57 10.86 -8.54
CA VAL A 159 6.16 12.27 -8.49
C VAL A 159 4.85 12.48 -7.73
N GLY A 160 3.89 11.57 -7.92
CA GLY A 160 2.53 11.76 -7.40
C GLY A 160 2.25 11.12 -6.06
N PHE A 161 3.03 10.11 -5.67
CA PHE A 161 2.72 9.32 -4.47
C PHE A 161 3.92 9.14 -3.56
N VAL A 162 5.04 8.64 -4.07
CA VAL A 162 6.20 8.30 -3.24
C VAL A 162 6.76 9.55 -2.59
N ILE A 163 7.14 10.55 -3.38
CA ILE A 163 7.74 11.79 -2.88
C ILE A 163 6.77 12.58 -2.00
N PRO A 164 5.49 12.84 -2.39
CA PRO A 164 4.53 13.50 -1.51
C PRO A 164 4.36 12.81 -0.15
N ASN A 165 4.24 11.48 -0.13
CA ASN A 165 4.10 10.74 1.12
C ASN A 165 5.38 10.80 1.97
N LEU A 166 6.56 10.74 1.38
CA LEU A 166 7.83 10.91 2.09
C LEU A 166 8.04 12.33 2.63
N LEU A 167 7.51 13.35 1.96
CA LEU A 167 7.55 14.75 2.43
C LEU A 167 6.50 15.03 3.51
N HIS A 168 5.42 14.25 3.57
CA HIS A 168 4.31 14.44 4.49
C HIS A 168 4.41 13.59 5.75
N PHE A 169 4.71 12.30 5.60
CA PHE A 169 4.68 11.33 6.70
C PHE A 169 5.78 11.61 7.74
N SER A 170 5.39 11.98 8.97
CA SER A 170 6.32 12.44 9.99
C SER A 170 7.03 11.31 10.75
N GLY A 171 6.45 10.11 10.82
CA GLY A 171 7.02 8.96 11.49
C GLY A 171 8.25 8.37 10.81
N SER A 172 8.75 7.26 11.31
CA SER A 172 9.86 6.54 10.69
C SER A 172 9.48 5.95 9.32
N ALA A 173 10.47 5.83 8.43
CA ALA A 173 10.26 5.26 7.10
C ALA A 173 11.42 4.34 6.70
N ILE A 174 11.09 3.15 6.23
CA ILE A 174 12.03 2.23 5.59
C ILE A 174 11.66 2.18 4.12
N ILE A 175 12.58 2.64 3.27
CA ILE A 175 12.30 3.04 1.90
C ILE A 175 13.18 2.24 0.95
N LEU A 176 12.58 1.41 0.10
CA LEU A 176 13.29 0.89 -1.06
C LEU A 176 13.34 1.99 -2.13
N ASP A 177 14.53 2.40 -2.48
CA ASP A 177 14.79 3.52 -3.39
C ASP A 177 15.60 3.04 -4.59
N VAL A 178 14.88 2.62 -5.62
CA VAL A 178 15.51 2.23 -6.88
C VAL A 178 16.02 3.48 -7.59
N LYS A 179 17.33 3.61 -7.78
CA LYS A 179 18.08 4.74 -8.37
C LYS A 179 18.47 5.88 -7.41
N GLY A 180 18.06 5.90 -6.14
CA GLY A 180 18.41 6.95 -5.18
C GLY A 180 17.67 8.27 -5.37
N GLU A 181 16.59 8.28 -6.17
CA GLU A 181 15.80 9.48 -6.43
C GLU A 181 15.03 9.95 -5.20
N ASN A 182 14.44 9.02 -4.45
CA ASN A 182 13.70 9.33 -3.23
C ASN A 182 14.61 9.94 -2.16
N PHE A 183 15.82 9.40 -1.98
CA PHE A 183 16.82 9.99 -1.10
C PHE A 183 17.17 11.42 -1.53
N ALA A 184 17.49 11.62 -2.81
CA ALA A 184 17.90 12.92 -3.33
C ALA A 184 16.79 13.98 -3.17
N LYS A 185 15.51 13.60 -3.27
CA LYS A 185 14.36 14.51 -3.22
C LYS A 185 13.83 14.77 -1.81
N THR A 186 13.96 13.82 -0.87
CA THR A 186 13.23 13.90 0.39
C THR A 186 14.11 13.92 1.64
N SER A 187 15.36 13.43 1.59
CA SER A 187 16.22 13.30 2.77
C SER A 187 16.48 14.59 3.52
N VAL A 188 16.70 15.70 2.81
CA VAL A 188 16.92 17.03 3.41
C VAL A 188 15.71 17.48 4.23
N HIS A 189 14.51 17.34 3.68
CA HIS A 189 13.27 17.71 4.38
C HIS A 189 12.99 16.75 5.55
N ARG A 190 13.20 15.45 5.37
CA ARG A 190 13.02 14.49 6.46
C ARG A 190 13.96 14.77 7.64
N LYS A 191 15.23 15.14 7.37
CA LYS A 191 16.18 15.51 8.44
C LYS A 191 15.82 16.83 9.12
N HIS A 192 15.62 17.89 8.36
CA HIS A 192 15.51 19.26 8.90
C HIS A 192 14.06 19.68 9.19
N GLY A 193 13.10 19.26 8.35
CA GLY A 193 11.67 19.58 8.49
C GLY A 193 10.95 18.62 9.43
N LEU A 194 11.09 17.32 9.21
CA LEU A 194 10.42 16.28 10.00
C LEU A 194 11.26 15.73 11.17
N LYS A 195 12.52 16.20 11.32
CA LYS A 195 13.44 15.83 12.42
C LYS A 195 13.78 14.34 12.50
N ASN A 196 13.76 13.64 11.37
CA ASN A 196 14.13 12.23 11.31
C ASN A 196 15.66 12.05 11.32
N GLY A 197 16.15 11.00 11.96
CA GLY A 197 17.48 10.45 11.72
C GLY A 197 17.54 9.92 10.27
N ILE A 198 18.65 10.15 9.55
CA ILE A 198 18.76 9.72 8.15
C ILE A 198 19.86 8.68 8.01
N TRP A 199 19.48 7.51 7.51
CA TRP A 199 20.35 6.40 7.19
C TRP A 199 20.33 6.13 5.68
N TYR A 200 21.51 5.90 5.11
CA TYR A 200 21.70 5.60 3.70
C TYR A 200 22.40 4.25 3.57
N PHE A 201 21.74 3.28 2.99
CA PHE A 201 22.28 1.94 2.81
C PHE A 201 22.34 1.60 1.31
N SER A 202 23.54 1.47 0.77
CA SER A 202 23.80 1.16 -0.62
C SER A 202 25.11 0.40 -0.76
N PRO A 203 25.10 -0.94 -0.78
CA PRO A 203 26.31 -1.76 -0.77
C PRO A 203 27.29 -1.48 -1.91
N PHE A 204 26.79 -1.07 -3.06
CA PHE A 204 27.57 -0.86 -4.28
C PHE A 204 27.78 0.62 -4.64
N ASP A 205 27.44 1.56 -3.76
CA ASP A 205 27.72 2.98 -3.97
C ASP A 205 29.13 3.31 -3.46
N GLU A 206 30.10 3.36 -4.38
CA GLU A 206 31.49 3.66 -4.07
C GLU A 206 31.72 5.16 -3.84
N ASP A 207 30.90 6.00 -4.45
CA ASP A 207 31.09 7.45 -4.44
C ASP A 207 30.66 8.10 -3.13
N ARG A 208 29.58 7.62 -2.54
CA ARG A 208 28.92 8.27 -1.38
C ARG A 208 29.29 7.62 -0.05
N GLY A 209 29.70 6.38 -0.06
CA GLY A 209 29.79 5.53 1.12
C GLY A 209 28.40 5.07 1.63
N THR A 210 28.37 4.14 2.54
CA THR A 210 27.14 3.52 3.04
C THR A 210 27.19 3.31 4.55
N HIS A 211 26.03 3.35 5.21
CA HIS A 211 25.90 2.80 6.54
C HIS A 211 25.88 1.26 6.47
N ARG A 212 26.14 0.62 7.60
CA ARG A 212 26.27 -0.83 7.71
C ARG A 212 25.05 -1.42 8.40
N PHE A 213 24.75 -2.66 8.05
CA PHE A 213 23.68 -3.43 8.68
C PHE A 213 24.08 -4.91 8.78
N ASN A 214 24.28 -5.41 9.98
CA ASN A 214 24.55 -6.82 10.22
C ASN A 214 23.27 -7.57 10.61
N PRO A 215 22.76 -8.48 9.77
CA PRO A 215 21.56 -9.26 10.04
C PRO A 215 21.63 -10.14 11.28
N LEU A 216 22.85 -10.56 11.68
CA LEU A 216 23.05 -11.40 12.86
C LEU A 216 23.23 -10.61 14.16
N ALA A 217 23.48 -9.30 14.11
CA ALA A 217 23.80 -8.52 15.32
C ALA A 217 22.74 -8.65 16.41
N ARG A 218 21.46 -8.51 16.03
CA ARG A 218 20.33 -8.63 16.97
C ARG A 218 20.16 -10.04 17.52
N ILE A 219 20.41 -11.06 16.69
CA ILE A 219 20.30 -12.46 17.10
C ILE A 219 21.45 -12.83 18.04
N ALA A 220 22.66 -12.38 17.75
CA ALA A 220 23.83 -12.58 18.58
C ALA A 220 23.67 -11.95 19.99
N ALA A 221 22.88 -10.88 20.11
CA ALA A 221 22.57 -10.27 21.41
C ALA A 221 21.52 -11.03 22.24
N LEU A 222 20.91 -12.11 21.73
CA LEU A 222 19.98 -12.93 22.50
C LEU A 222 20.73 -13.75 23.55
N PRO A 223 20.14 -13.95 24.77
CA PRO A 223 20.87 -14.43 25.92
C PRO A 223 21.23 -15.92 25.88
N THR A 224 20.56 -16.75 25.07
CA THR A 224 20.79 -18.19 25.03
C THR A 224 20.84 -18.75 23.61
N ALA A 225 21.58 -19.84 23.43
CA ALA A 225 21.72 -20.52 22.14
C ALA A 225 20.36 -21.03 21.60
N GLU A 226 19.42 -21.43 22.46
CA GLU A 226 18.10 -21.88 22.05
C GLU A 226 17.28 -20.72 21.43
N ARG A 227 17.34 -19.52 22.04
CA ARG A 227 16.68 -18.33 21.50
C ARG A 227 17.33 -17.88 20.20
N GLN A 228 18.66 -17.96 20.13
CA GLN A 228 19.42 -17.68 18.92
C GLN A 228 19.02 -18.66 17.78
N TYR A 229 18.95 -19.97 18.10
CA TYR A 229 18.53 -21.01 17.16
C TYR A 229 17.13 -20.73 16.59
N THR A 230 16.16 -20.44 17.46
CA THR A 230 14.78 -20.14 17.04
C THR A 230 14.73 -18.90 16.13
N ALA A 231 15.48 -17.85 16.47
CA ALA A 231 15.54 -16.62 15.68
C ALA A 231 16.26 -16.84 14.33
N LEU A 232 17.35 -17.63 14.31
CA LEU A 232 18.05 -18.00 13.08
C LEU A 232 17.18 -18.85 12.16
N ASN A 233 16.41 -19.80 12.70
CA ASN A 233 15.49 -20.60 11.93
C ASN A 233 14.42 -19.73 11.25
N ALA A 234 13.81 -18.80 12.00
CA ALA A 234 12.86 -17.84 11.45
C ALA A 234 13.51 -16.92 10.39
N MET A 235 14.72 -16.42 10.64
CA MET A 235 15.45 -15.58 9.68
C MET A 235 15.76 -16.35 8.40
N ALA A 236 16.22 -17.61 8.50
CA ALA A 236 16.52 -18.44 7.34
C ALA A 236 15.30 -18.63 6.43
N ASP A 237 14.12 -18.88 7.01
CA ASP A 237 12.86 -19.03 6.25
C ASP A 237 12.42 -17.74 5.53
N LEU A 238 12.94 -16.58 5.92
CA LEU A 238 12.55 -15.30 5.34
C LEU A 238 13.40 -14.89 4.13
N PHE A 239 14.68 -15.28 4.09
CA PHE A 239 15.54 -14.82 3.00
C PHE A 239 16.12 -15.93 2.12
N LEU A 240 16.24 -17.17 2.64
CA LEU A 240 16.66 -18.32 1.84
C LEU A 240 15.44 -18.87 1.10
N ILE A 241 15.40 -18.64 -0.19
CA ILE A 241 14.29 -19.09 -1.05
C ILE A 241 14.83 -20.08 -2.06
N PRO A 242 14.60 -21.39 -1.85
CA PRO A 242 15.07 -22.41 -2.79
C PRO A 242 14.30 -22.31 -4.12
N GLU A 243 15.01 -22.39 -5.23
CA GLU A 243 14.44 -22.39 -6.57
C GLU A 243 14.33 -23.82 -7.11
N GLY A 244 13.13 -24.22 -7.49
CA GLY A 244 12.81 -25.52 -8.07
C GLY A 244 12.49 -26.62 -7.05
N GLU A 245 11.71 -27.63 -7.50
CA GLU A 245 11.21 -28.72 -6.63
C GLU A 245 12.33 -29.63 -6.12
N SER A 246 13.36 -29.88 -6.92
CA SER A 246 14.50 -30.71 -6.51
C SER A 246 15.34 -30.07 -5.40
N ALA A 247 15.39 -28.74 -5.32
CA ALA A 247 16.10 -28.04 -4.27
C ALA A 247 15.44 -28.23 -2.89
N GLN A 248 14.12 -28.38 -2.85
CA GLN A 248 13.35 -28.51 -1.61
C GLN A 248 13.78 -29.74 -0.78
N SER A 249 14.16 -30.86 -1.42
CA SER A 249 14.56 -32.08 -0.74
C SER A 249 15.87 -31.93 0.07
N PHE A 250 16.80 -31.09 -0.41
CA PHE A 250 18.10 -30.84 0.25
C PHE A 250 18.09 -29.59 1.13
N PHE A 251 17.11 -28.72 0.96
CA PHE A 251 17.03 -27.43 1.65
C PHE A 251 16.99 -27.56 3.16
N ASN A 252 16.16 -28.45 3.69
CA ASN A 252 16.03 -28.60 5.15
C ASN A 252 17.32 -29.05 5.84
N ALA A 253 18.09 -29.96 5.21
CA ALA A 253 19.38 -30.37 5.73
C ALA A 253 20.43 -29.25 5.64
N GLY A 254 20.49 -28.57 4.49
CA GLY A 254 21.32 -27.39 4.29
C GLY A 254 20.98 -26.27 5.27
N LYS A 255 19.69 -26.00 5.53
CA LYS A 255 19.25 -24.99 6.51
C LYS A 255 19.71 -25.32 7.94
N ARG A 256 19.68 -26.59 8.35
CA ARG A 256 20.23 -26.99 9.66
C ARG A 256 21.72 -26.70 9.76
N LEU A 257 22.49 -27.03 8.72
CA LEU A 257 23.92 -26.73 8.66
C LEU A 257 24.17 -25.20 8.69
N PHE A 258 23.40 -24.42 7.93
CA PHE A 258 23.48 -22.95 7.95
C PHE A 258 23.25 -22.37 9.36
N ILE A 259 22.17 -22.82 10.04
CA ILE A 259 21.86 -22.37 11.40
C ILE A 259 22.99 -22.74 12.39
N ALA A 260 23.53 -23.97 12.30
CA ALA A 260 24.64 -24.38 13.11
C ALA A 260 25.90 -23.54 12.83
N SER A 261 26.17 -23.21 11.56
CA SER A 261 27.28 -22.33 11.19
C SER A 261 27.12 -20.91 11.73
N CYS A 262 25.89 -20.36 11.72
CA CYS A 262 25.61 -19.06 12.33
C CYS A 262 25.80 -19.09 13.86
N LEU A 263 25.31 -20.12 14.54
CA LEU A 263 25.52 -20.27 16.00
C LEU A 263 27.00 -20.36 16.36
N TYR A 264 27.76 -21.13 15.58
CA TYR A 264 29.22 -21.22 15.80
C TYR A 264 29.89 -19.87 15.50
N ALA A 265 29.48 -19.13 14.48
CA ALA A 265 30.00 -17.79 14.21
C ALA A 265 29.71 -16.81 15.36
N ILE A 266 28.55 -16.93 16.02
CA ILE A 266 28.20 -16.15 17.21
C ILE A 266 29.10 -16.53 18.37
N GLU A 267 29.31 -17.83 18.64
CA GLU A 267 30.21 -18.36 19.70
C GLU A 267 31.64 -17.86 19.48
N GLN A 268 32.11 -17.84 18.24
CA GLN A 268 33.44 -17.31 17.88
C GLN A 268 33.54 -15.78 17.90
N ARG A 269 32.49 -15.07 18.35
CA ARG A 269 32.39 -13.59 18.38
C ARG A 269 32.59 -12.91 17.02
N ARG A 270 32.25 -13.61 15.94
CA ARG A 270 32.25 -13.11 14.57
C ARG A 270 30.89 -13.37 13.91
N PRO A 271 29.82 -12.77 14.44
CA PRO A 271 28.47 -13.03 13.98
C PRO A 271 28.20 -12.34 12.63
N THR A 272 28.76 -12.85 11.53
CA THR A 272 28.49 -12.37 10.17
C THR A 272 28.04 -13.50 9.27
N LEU A 273 27.20 -13.19 8.27
CA LEU A 273 26.73 -14.19 7.32
C LEU A 273 27.85 -14.67 6.38
N GLY A 274 28.81 -13.80 6.04
CA GLY A 274 29.99 -14.20 5.28
C GLY A 274 30.79 -15.26 6.02
N PHE A 275 31.10 -15.04 7.31
CA PHE A 275 31.83 -16.02 8.10
C PHE A 275 31.03 -17.31 8.33
N ALA A 276 29.71 -17.23 8.54
CA ALA A 276 28.86 -18.42 8.59
C ALA A 276 28.88 -19.22 7.27
N GLY A 277 28.94 -18.52 6.14
CA GLY A 277 29.12 -19.12 4.80
C GLY A 277 30.46 -19.85 4.64
N GLU A 278 31.57 -19.22 5.13
CA GLU A 278 32.90 -19.84 5.16
C GLU A 278 32.92 -21.14 6.00
N ILE A 279 32.33 -21.10 7.21
CA ILE A 279 32.17 -22.27 8.10
C ILE A 279 31.38 -23.38 7.37
N MET A 280 30.28 -23.02 6.75
CA MET A 280 29.43 -23.96 6.02
C MET A 280 30.15 -24.58 4.80
N ALA A 281 31.02 -23.83 4.13
CA ALA A 281 31.85 -24.33 3.03
C ALA A 281 32.88 -25.37 3.49
N GLY A 282 33.36 -25.31 4.75
CA GLY A 282 34.18 -26.33 5.39
C GLY A 282 35.63 -26.47 4.90
N GLY A 283 36.08 -25.60 3.97
CA GLY A 283 37.45 -25.69 3.44
C GLY A 283 37.72 -26.93 2.59
N GLY A 284 38.99 -27.28 2.42
CA GLY A 284 39.41 -28.38 1.54
C GLY A 284 39.01 -29.80 1.99
N ASP A 285 39.07 -30.08 3.31
CA ASP A 285 38.59 -31.35 3.91
C ASP A 285 37.44 -31.06 4.86
N LYS A 286 36.22 -31.13 4.33
CA LYS A 286 35.00 -30.82 5.06
C LYS A 286 34.80 -31.71 6.28
N LYS A 287 35.09 -33.01 6.17
CA LYS A 287 34.91 -33.97 7.26
C LYS A 287 35.77 -33.58 8.44
N LYS A 288 37.06 -33.32 8.21
CA LYS A 288 38.01 -32.92 9.24
C LYS A 288 37.61 -31.57 9.86
N SER A 289 37.24 -30.60 9.06
CA SER A 289 36.82 -29.27 9.53
C SER A 289 35.58 -29.37 10.42
N TYR A 290 34.58 -30.12 10.00
CA TYR A 290 33.34 -30.26 10.76
C TYR A 290 33.53 -31.04 12.07
N THR A 291 34.34 -32.10 12.05
CA THR A 291 34.71 -32.82 13.27
C THR A 291 35.42 -31.90 14.29
N ALA A 292 36.37 -31.09 13.82
CA ALA A 292 37.05 -30.12 14.67
C ALA A 292 36.10 -29.07 15.28
N ILE A 293 35.14 -28.56 14.51
CA ILE A 293 34.09 -27.65 15.01
C ILE A 293 33.25 -28.36 16.09
N ALA A 294 32.83 -29.60 15.82
CA ALA A 294 31.99 -30.36 16.73
C ALA A 294 32.68 -30.65 18.08
N GLU A 295 34.01 -30.85 18.07
CA GLU A 295 34.80 -31.07 19.26
C GLU A 295 35.11 -29.80 20.07
N THR A 296 35.14 -28.65 19.42
CA THR A 296 35.55 -27.38 20.04
C THR A 296 34.39 -26.51 20.51
N THR A 297 33.17 -26.70 19.96
CA THR A 297 32.01 -25.93 20.35
C THR A 297 31.42 -26.33 21.72
N ASN A 298 30.94 -25.32 22.46
CA ASN A 298 30.21 -25.55 23.72
C ASN A 298 28.69 -25.68 23.49
N ILE A 299 28.21 -25.51 22.26
CA ILE A 299 26.78 -25.52 21.90
C ILE A 299 26.38 -26.93 21.41
N ALA A 300 25.67 -27.69 22.23
CA ALA A 300 25.31 -29.09 21.95
C ALA A 300 24.65 -29.30 20.58
N ILE A 301 23.75 -28.39 20.13
CA ILE A 301 23.10 -28.51 18.83
C ILE A 301 24.09 -28.29 17.67
N VAL A 302 25.10 -27.44 17.85
CA VAL A 302 26.17 -27.21 16.88
C VAL A 302 27.02 -28.45 16.76
N SER A 303 27.53 -29.00 17.89
CA SER A 303 28.34 -30.22 17.92
C SER A 303 27.64 -31.39 17.22
N ARG A 304 26.38 -31.67 17.62
CA ARG A 304 25.59 -32.74 16.99
C ARG A 304 25.41 -32.55 15.49
N THR A 305 25.05 -31.33 15.05
CA THR A 305 24.79 -31.05 13.61
C THR A 305 26.07 -31.23 12.79
N PHE A 306 27.22 -30.72 13.27
CA PHE A 306 28.47 -30.87 12.53
C PHE A 306 28.99 -32.33 12.51
N LEU A 307 28.78 -33.13 13.58
CA LEU A 307 29.07 -34.58 13.55
C LEU A 307 28.18 -35.29 12.52
N GLU A 308 26.87 -35.05 12.53
CA GLU A 308 25.95 -35.60 11.51
C GLU A 308 26.43 -35.27 10.10
N MET A 309 26.84 -34.02 9.86
CA MET A 309 27.29 -33.56 8.53
C MET A 309 28.65 -34.10 8.12
N ALA A 310 29.55 -34.39 9.10
CA ALA A 310 30.85 -35.02 8.85
C ALA A 310 30.71 -36.46 8.33
N ASP A 311 29.62 -37.15 8.66
CA ASP A 311 29.33 -38.51 8.20
C ASP A 311 28.54 -38.55 6.87
N VAL A 312 28.06 -37.41 6.39
CA VAL A 312 27.35 -37.35 5.09
C VAL A 312 28.34 -37.51 3.91
N PRO A 313 28.03 -38.31 2.90
CA PRO A 313 28.87 -38.40 1.69
C PRO A 313 29.13 -37.04 1.06
N GLU A 314 30.36 -36.79 0.62
CA GLU A 314 30.82 -35.47 0.15
C GLU A 314 29.94 -34.89 -0.96
N LYS A 315 29.48 -35.72 -1.90
CA LYS A 315 28.57 -35.31 -2.98
C LYS A 315 27.24 -34.78 -2.44
N THR A 316 26.66 -35.46 -1.44
CA THR A 316 25.39 -35.08 -0.82
C THR A 316 25.57 -33.82 0.01
N LEU A 317 26.66 -33.75 0.77
CA LEU A 317 27.01 -32.54 1.53
C LEU A 317 27.22 -31.32 0.62
N GLY A 318 27.89 -31.53 -0.53
CA GLY A 318 28.00 -30.49 -1.56
C GLY A 318 26.65 -30.00 -2.06
N ALA A 319 25.66 -30.89 -2.23
CA ALA A 319 24.30 -30.48 -2.61
C ALA A 319 23.62 -29.64 -1.52
N TYR A 320 23.78 -29.98 -0.24
CA TYR A 320 23.23 -29.17 0.86
C TYR A 320 23.81 -27.75 0.87
N VAL A 321 25.13 -27.62 0.72
CA VAL A 321 25.81 -26.32 0.65
C VAL A 321 25.35 -25.53 -0.58
N SER A 322 25.33 -26.16 -1.76
CA SER A 322 24.94 -25.51 -3.01
C SER A 322 23.51 -25.00 -3.00
N VAL A 323 22.58 -25.74 -2.41
CA VAL A 323 21.17 -25.31 -2.30
C VAL A 323 21.05 -24.06 -1.43
N ILE A 324 21.75 -23.98 -0.30
CA ILE A 324 21.71 -22.79 0.58
C ILE A 324 22.41 -21.60 -0.08
N GLN A 325 23.54 -21.81 -0.75
CA GLN A 325 24.21 -20.77 -1.52
C GLN A 325 23.25 -20.20 -2.57
N GLY A 326 22.71 -21.05 -3.46
CA GLY A 326 21.79 -20.61 -4.49
C GLY A 326 20.47 -20.05 -3.98
N SER A 327 20.05 -20.38 -2.74
CA SER A 327 18.85 -19.80 -2.12
C SER A 327 19.02 -18.35 -1.65
N GLY A 328 20.25 -17.79 -1.71
CA GLY A 328 20.51 -16.39 -1.36
C GLY A 328 21.77 -16.14 -0.54
N LEU A 329 22.42 -17.16 0.04
CA LEU A 329 23.63 -16.98 0.84
C LEU A 329 24.86 -16.62 -0.03
N GLU A 330 24.88 -17.00 -1.30
CA GLU A 330 25.96 -16.69 -2.25
C GLU A 330 26.27 -15.19 -2.33
N LEU A 331 25.28 -14.34 -2.05
CA LEU A 331 25.45 -12.88 -2.03
C LEU A 331 26.59 -12.42 -1.11
N TRP A 332 26.84 -13.14 -0.01
CA TRP A 332 27.92 -12.79 0.93
C TRP A 332 29.31 -13.21 0.48
N ASN A 333 29.45 -13.85 -0.68
CA ASN A 333 30.73 -14.05 -1.35
C ASN A 333 31.24 -12.75 -2.00
N ASP A 334 30.35 -11.75 -2.18
CA ASP A 334 30.73 -10.43 -2.66
C ASP A 334 31.39 -9.63 -1.50
N PRO A 335 32.65 -9.17 -1.66
CA PRO A 335 33.37 -8.46 -0.62
C PRO A 335 32.70 -7.12 -0.21
N ALA A 336 31.98 -6.45 -1.10
CA ALA A 336 31.26 -5.23 -0.77
C ALA A 336 30.08 -5.52 0.15
N VAL A 337 29.33 -6.59 -0.13
CA VAL A 337 28.20 -7.03 0.70
C VAL A 337 28.69 -7.52 2.06
N ASP A 338 29.72 -8.36 2.11
CA ASP A 338 30.26 -8.86 3.37
C ASP A 338 30.74 -7.69 4.26
N ARG A 339 31.46 -6.75 3.69
CA ARG A 339 31.95 -5.54 4.39
C ARG A 339 30.81 -4.71 4.99
N VAL A 340 29.76 -4.41 4.23
CA VAL A 340 28.66 -3.56 4.71
C VAL A 340 27.72 -4.27 5.68
N THR A 341 27.80 -5.60 5.72
CA THR A 341 27.01 -6.43 6.65
C THR A 341 27.82 -6.93 7.86
N ALA A 342 29.06 -6.49 8.04
CA ALA A 342 29.91 -6.89 9.17
C ALA A 342 29.53 -6.20 10.49
N ALA A 343 28.88 -5.04 10.46
CA ALA A 343 28.47 -4.26 11.63
C ALA A 343 27.13 -3.56 11.39
N SER A 344 26.54 -2.97 12.43
CA SER A 344 25.32 -2.16 12.33
C SER A 344 25.57 -0.75 12.84
N ASP A 345 25.16 0.25 12.06
CA ASP A 345 25.21 1.68 12.39
C ASP A 345 23.84 2.21 12.86
N PHE A 346 22.76 1.44 12.70
CA PHE A 346 21.40 1.79 13.10
C PHE A 346 20.67 0.60 13.74
N ASP A 347 19.62 0.90 14.50
CA ASP A 347 18.81 -0.08 15.23
C ASP A 347 17.31 0.13 14.95
N PHE A 348 16.63 -0.93 14.60
CA PHE A 348 15.19 -0.91 14.36
C PHE A 348 14.34 -0.90 15.64
N SER A 349 14.92 -1.13 16.81
CA SER A 349 14.18 -1.15 18.08
C SER A 349 13.66 0.24 18.50
N THR A 350 14.25 1.32 17.98
CA THR A 350 13.92 2.70 18.36
C THR A 350 13.00 3.43 17.38
N LEU A 351 12.62 2.79 16.25
CA LEU A 351 11.86 3.42 15.17
C LEU A 351 10.56 4.12 15.60
N ARG A 352 9.90 3.62 16.64
CA ARG A 352 8.63 4.20 17.12
C ARG A 352 8.82 5.34 18.11
N ARG A 353 9.99 5.41 18.75
CA ARG A 353 10.34 6.47 19.71
C ARG A 353 11.09 7.61 19.04
N ASP A 354 12.11 7.27 18.26
CA ASP A 354 13.00 8.21 17.60
C ASP A 354 12.79 8.09 16.08
N PRO A 355 12.10 9.03 15.41
CA PRO A 355 11.76 8.87 14.01
C PRO A 355 13.01 8.86 13.13
N GLN A 356 13.10 7.85 12.28
CA GLN A 356 14.25 7.58 11.42
C GLN A 356 13.79 7.27 9.99
N SER A 357 14.62 7.60 9.02
CA SER A 357 14.41 7.27 7.62
C SER A 357 15.60 6.49 7.09
N LEU A 358 15.40 5.21 6.82
CA LEU A 358 16.37 4.36 6.15
C LEU A 358 16.05 4.30 4.66
N TYR A 359 16.99 4.78 3.85
CA TYR A 359 16.93 4.65 2.40
C TYR A 359 17.81 3.48 1.96
N ILE A 360 17.18 2.42 1.47
CA ILE A 360 17.83 1.26 0.88
C ILE A 360 17.95 1.55 -0.60
N VAL A 361 19.10 2.05 -1.01
CA VAL A 361 19.35 2.51 -2.38
C VAL A 361 19.99 1.39 -3.19
N VAL A 362 19.30 0.98 -4.25
CA VAL A 362 19.73 -0.11 -5.11
C VAL A 362 19.59 0.31 -6.56
N GLN A 363 20.66 0.15 -7.34
CA GLN A 363 20.58 0.35 -8.78
C GLN A 363 19.74 -0.75 -9.44
N PRO A 364 18.97 -0.46 -10.50
CA PRO A 364 18.08 -1.43 -11.14
C PRO A 364 18.76 -2.76 -11.53
N GLU A 365 20.00 -2.68 -12.02
CA GLU A 365 20.82 -3.82 -12.41
C GLU A 365 21.18 -4.77 -11.26
N HIS A 366 21.26 -4.23 -10.03
CA HIS A 366 21.62 -4.98 -8.82
C HIS A 366 20.42 -5.41 -7.97
N LEU A 367 19.20 -5.03 -8.35
CA LEU A 367 18.02 -5.26 -7.52
C LEU A 367 17.75 -6.75 -7.28
N LYS A 368 17.87 -7.59 -8.29
CA LYS A 368 17.73 -9.05 -8.16
C LYS A 368 18.86 -9.65 -7.31
N THR A 369 20.09 -9.22 -7.55
CA THR A 369 21.26 -9.68 -6.79
C THR A 369 21.16 -9.34 -5.31
N LEU A 370 20.76 -8.11 -4.97
CA LEU A 370 20.62 -7.65 -3.59
C LEU A 370 19.28 -8.04 -2.93
N ALA A 371 18.37 -8.68 -3.65
CA ALA A 371 17.04 -9.03 -3.12
C ALA A 371 17.09 -9.82 -1.80
N PRO A 372 18.00 -10.81 -1.57
CA PRO A 372 18.12 -11.50 -0.28
C PRO A 372 18.44 -10.54 0.86
N LEU A 373 19.36 -9.61 0.69
CA LEU A 373 19.74 -8.62 1.69
C LEU A 373 18.63 -7.61 1.97
N VAL A 374 17.96 -7.14 0.91
CA VAL A 374 16.79 -6.24 1.03
C VAL A 374 15.66 -6.94 1.79
N ARG A 375 15.39 -8.23 1.50
CA ARG A 375 14.43 -9.04 2.26
C ARG A 375 14.77 -9.11 3.74
N LEU A 376 16.04 -9.34 4.08
CA LEU A 376 16.50 -9.37 5.46
C LEU A 376 16.32 -8.03 6.19
N LEU A 377 16.62 -6.91 5.54
CA LEU A 377 16.40 -5.57 6.10
C LEU A 377 14.93 -5.34 6.46
N PHE A 378 14.03 -5.59 5.51
CA PHE A 378 12.59 -5.46 5.77
C PHE A 378 12.12 -6.46 6.82
N ALA A 379 12.58 -7.70 6.76
CA ALA A 379 12.19 -8.74 7.71
C ALA A 379 12.65 -8.41 9.14
N ASP A 380 13.87 -7.94 9.34
CA ASP A 380 14.38 -7.59 10.67
C ASP A 380 13.66 -6.37 11.24
N ALA A 381 13.37 -5.37 10.41
CA ALA A 381 12.58 -4.20 10.81
C ALA A 381 11.15 -4.57 11.21
N ILE A 382 10.46 -5.40 10.41
CA ILE A 382 9.11 -5.89 10.71
C ILE A 382 9.12 -6.72 12.00
N ALA A 383 10.06 -7.68 12.12
CA ALA A 383 10.21 -8.51 13.31
C ALA A 383 10.54 -7.70 14.56
N SER A 384 11.32 -6.63 14.43
CA SER A 384 11.61 -5.72 15.53
C SER A 384 10.37 -5.01 16.06
N LEU A 385 9.48 -4.55 15.17
CA LEU A 385 8.20 -3.93 15.56
C LEU A 385 7.26 -4.93 16.22
N GLN A 386 7.16 -6.14 15.69
CA GLN A 386 6.21 -7.16 16.15
C GLN A 386 6.56 -7.80 17.51
N ARG A 387 7.69 -7.45 18.12
CA ARG A 387 8.07 -7.95 19.46
C ARG A 387 7.11 -7.51 20.57
N ARG A 388 6.59 -6.30 20.49
CA ARG A 388 5.63 -5.75 21.44
C ARG A 388 4.81 -4.63 20.81
N GLU A 389 3.63 -4.39 21.32
CA GLU A 389 2.83 -3.24 20.94
C GLU A 389 3.48 -1.91 21.37
N PRO A 390 3.14 -0.78 20.72
CA PRO A 390 3.69 0.52 21.06
C PRO A 390 3.39 0.92 22.51
N GLY A 391 4.40 1.42 23.21
CA GLY A 391 4.24 2.02 24.52
C GLY A 391 3.84 3.51 24.42
N PRO A 392 3.52 4.14 25.57
CA PRO A 392 3.18 5.58 25.60
C PRO A 392 4.31 6.50 25.12
N ASP A 393 5.55 6.05 25.21
CA ASP A 393 6.77 6.73 24.77
C ASP A 393 7.12 6.46 23.30
N GLU A 394 6.24 5.78 22.56
CA GLU A 394 6.42 5.37 21.17
C GLU A 394 5.31 5.91 20.25
N PRO A 395 5.21 7.24 20.06
CA PRO A 395 4.09 7.86 19.34
C PRO A 395 4.17 7.74 17.81
N HIS A 396 5.31 7.29 17.27
CA HIS A 396 5.56 7.32 15.84
C HIS A 396 5.18 6.01 15.15
N ALA A 397 4.40 6.12 14.08
CA ALA A 397 4.18 5.01 13.16
C ALA A 397 5.41 4.79 12.27
N VAL A 398 5.55 3.58 11.73
CA VAL A 398 6.66 3.19 10.84
C VAL A 398 6.12 2.82 9.48
N MET A 399 6.48 3.59 8.46
CA MET A 399 6.12 3.33 7.06
C MET A 399 7.16 2.41 6.42
N PHE A 400 6.69 1.34 5.78
CA PHE A 400 7.46 0.48 4.89
C PHE A 400 7.05 0.81 3.45
N LEU A 401 7.89 1.57 2.76
CA LEU A 401 7.66 1.95 1.37
C LEU A 401 8.46 1.01 0.47
N MET A 402 7.76 0.13 -0.23
CA MET A 402 8.33 -0.90 -1.08
C MET A 402 8.02 -0.58 -2.54
N ASP A 403 8.87 0.23 -3.17
CA ASP A 403 8.80 0.47 -4.61
C ASP A 403 9.36 -0.73 -5.37
N GLU A 404 8.80 -1.04 -6.54
CA GLU A 404 9.16 -2.22 -7.34
C GLU A 404 9.06 -3.55 -6.55
N PHE A 405 7.98 -3.70 -5.76
CA PHE A 405 7.80 -4.83 -4.84
C PHE A 405 7.85 -6.21 -5.54
N ASP A 406 7.32 -6.28 -6.74
CA ASP A 406 7.36 -7.48 -7.58
C ASP A 406 8.79 -7.89 -7.99
N GLN A 407 9.73 -6.94 -8.09
CA GLN A 407 11.12 -7.26 -8.43
C GLN A 407 11.95 -7.83 -7.27
N LEU A 408 11.48 -7.70 -6.03
CA LEU A 408 12.13 -8.29 -4.86
C LEU A 408 11.88 -9.80 -4.72
N GLY A 409 11.05 -10.38 -5.58
CA GLY A 409 10.58 -11.75 -5.45
C GLY A 409 9.63 -11.92 -4.24
N ARG A 410 9.46 -13.16 -3.82
CA ARG A 410 8.50 -13.47 -2.74
C ARG A 410 8.95 -12.89 -1.40
N GLN A 411 8.02 -12.19 -0.72
CA GLN A 411 8.19 -11.57 0.60
C GLN A 411 7.24 -12.25 1.63
N PRO A 412 7.62 -13.41 2.19
CA PRO A 412 6.71 -14.19 3.03
C PRO A 412 6.24 -13.42 4.27
N LEU A 413 7.14 -12.63 4.88
CA LEU A 413 6.83 -11.87 6.08
C LEU A 413 5.86 -10.71 5.81
N VAL A 414 5.96 -10.03 4.67
CA VAL A 414 5.00 -8.99 4.29
C VAL A 414 3.60 -9.59 4.13
N LEU A 415 3.51 -10.71 3.41
CA LEU A 415 2.25 -11.42 3.18
C LEU A 415 1.57 -11.87 4.49
N SER A 416 2.36 -12.38 5.44
CA SER A 416 1.85 -12.83 6.75
C SER A 416 1.54 -11.67 7.70
N SER A 417 2.34 -10.60 7.67
CA SER A 417 2.25 -9.48 8.62
C SER A 417 1.26 -8.39 8.22
N ILE A 418 0.85 -8.28 6.95
CA ILE A 418 0.01 -7.17 6.48
C ILE A 418 -1.29 -7.02 7.28
N LYS A 419 -1.84 -8.11 7.82
CA LYS A 419 -3.07 -8.11 8.62
C LYS A 419 -2.86 -7.73 10.09
N THR A 420 -1.65 -7.84 10.60
CA THR A 420 -1.35 -7.72 12.04
C THR A 420 -0.44 -6.55 12.40
N ILE A 421 0.43 -6.12 11.50
CA ILE A 421 1.46 -5.11 11.79
C ILE A 421 0.90 -3.75 12.19
N ARG A 422 -0.37 -3.47 11.87
CA ARG A 422 -1.07 -2.25 12.29
C ARG A 422 -1.02 -2.05 13.80
N SER A 423 -1.33 -3.09 14.60
CA SER A 423 -1.32 -3.01 16.06
C SER A 423 0.07 -2.73 16.63
N PHE A 424 1.11 -3.05 15.86
CA PHE A 424 2.51 -2.76 16.19
C PHE A 424 3.01 -1.41 15.64
N GLY A 425 2.13 -0.57 15.10
CA GLY A 425 2.47 0.74 14.56
C GLY A 425 3.06 0.73 13.15
N GLY A 426 3.13 -0.43 12.48
CA GLY A 426 3.64 -0.53 11.12
C GLY A 426 2.59 -0.20 10.05
N ARG A 427 3.03 0.36 8.93
CA ARG A 427 2.20 0.72 7.78
C ARG A 427 2.90 0.36 6.49
N PHE A 428 2.26 -0.47 5.67
CA PHE A 428 2.80 -0.83 4.36
C PHE A 428 2.29 0.09 3.27
N PHE A 429 3.20 0.54 2.43
CA PHE A 429 2.91 1.15 1.14
C PHE A 429 3.62 0.35 0.05
N ILE A 430 2.89 -0.57 -0.57
CA ILE A 430 3.39 -1.53 -1.54
C ILE A 430 3.10 -1.00 -2.94
N ILE A 431 4.11 -0.98 -3.81
CA ILE A 431 3.97 -0.53 -5.19
C ILE A 431 4.44 -1.63 -6.13
N SER A 432 3.58 -2.01 -7.06
CA SER A 432 3.87 -2.96 -8.14
C SER A 432 3.49 -2.38 -9.49
N GLN A 433 4.06 -2.93 -10.55
CA GLN A 433 3.80 -2.41 -11.90
C GLN A 433 2.51 -2.95 -12.49
N THR A 434 2.23 -4.24 -12.32
CA THR A 434 1.11 -4.93 -12.96
C THR A 434 0.51 -6.01 -12.06
N ILE A 435 -0.73 -6.39 -12.33
CA ILE A 435 -1.38 -7.55 -11.68
C ILE A 435 -0.73 -8.87 -12.09
N PRO A 436 -0.43 -9.14 -13.38
CA PRO A 436 0.29 -10.35 -13.76
C PRO A 436 1.63 -10.54 -13.04
N GLY A 437 2.44 -9.49 -12.90
CA GLY A 437 3.71 -9.56 -12.17
C GLY A 437 3.57 -10.00 -10.71
N LEU A 438 2.47 -9.62 -10.07
CA LEU A 438 2.14 -10.11 -8.72
C LEU A 438 1.63 -11.55 -8.73
N ASP A 439 0.82 -11.92 -9.73
CA ASP A 439 0.30 -13.28 -9.85
C ASP A 439 1.43 -14.29 -10.11
N ASP A 440 2.46 -13.92 -10.86
CA ASP A 440 3.65 -14.77 -11.13
C ASP A 440 4.41 -15.11 -9.84
N ILE A 441 4.46 -14.18 -8.87
CA ILE A 441 5.25 -14.35 -7.64
C ILE A 441 4.42 -14.96 -6.51
N TYR A 442 3.19 -14.51 -6.35
CA TYR A 442 2.35 -14.86 -5.19
C TYR A 442 1.20 -15.80 -5.52
N GLY A 443 0.92 -16.03 -6.80
CA GLY A 443 -0.31 -16.61 -7.27
C GLY A 443 -1.51 -15.68 -7.04
N GLU A 444 -2.64 -15.95 -7.67
CA GLU A 444 -3.85 -15.14 -7.53
C GLU A 444 -4.34 -15.04 -6.07
N THR A 445 -4.26 -16.13 -5.31
CA THR A 445 -4.67 -16.17 -3.90
C THR A 445 -3.78 -15.28 -3.02
N GLY A 446 -2.45 -15.34 -3.20
CA GLY A 446 -1.51 -14.50 -2.46
C GLY A 446 -1.68 -13.03 -2.80
N ARG A 447 -1.83 -12.68 -4.08
CA ARG A 447 -2.13 -11.31 -4.51
C ARG A 447 -3.43 -10.79 -3.90
N ARG A 448 -4.51 -11.57 -3.95
CA ARG A 448 -5.79 -11.18 -3.33
C ARG A 448 -5.66 -10.95 -1.82
N SER A 449 -4.82 -11.76 -1.14
CA SER A 449 -4.53 -11.57 0.29
C SER A 449 -3.79 -10.25 0.55
N LEU A 450 -2.82 -9.88 -0.30
CA LEU A 450 -2.12 -8.57 -0.22
C LEU A 450 -3.09 -7.41 -0.47
N GLN A 451 -3.92 -7.50 -1.52
CA GLN A 451 -4.90 -6.46 -1.85
C GLN A 451 -5.93 -6.26 -0.73
N GLY A 452 -6.49 -7.34 -0.18
CA GLY A 452 -7.42 -7.26 0.95
C GLY A 452 -6.77 -6.76 2.23
N GLY A 453 -5.50 -7.15 2.50
CA GLY A 453 -4.76 -6.65 3.65
C GLY A 453 -4.38 -5.17 3.55
N ALA A 454 -4.23 -4.64 2.35
CA ALA A 454 -3.89 -3.23 2.13
C ALA A 454 -5.03 -2.26 2.52
N GLY A 455 -6.29 -2.67 2.33
CA GLY A 455 -7.48 -1.85 2.64
C GLY A 455 -7.72 -0.71 1.65
N VAL A 456 -6.69 -0.17 1.01
CA VAL A 456 -6.81 0.81 -0.07
C VAL A 456 -5.95 0.37 -1.26
N GLN A 457 -6.57 0.29 -2.41
CA GLN A 457 -5.90 0.02 -3.67
C GLN A 457 -5.91 1.27 -4.54
N ILE A 458 -4.78 1.55 -5.18
CA ILE A 458 -4.59 2.72 -6.04
C ILE A 458 -4.17 2.24 -7.41
N TYR A 459 -4.83 2.72 -8.45
CA TYR A 459 -4.53 2.35 -9.83
C TYR A 459 -4.23 3.59 -10.65
N MET A 460 -3.10 3.56 -11.31
CA MET A 460 -2.80 4.43 -12.44
C MET A 460 -3.19 3.73 -13.74
N THR A 461 -3.26 4.46 -14.84
CA THR A 461 -3.62 3.91 -16.14
C THR A 461 -2.75 2.71 -16.50
N PRO A 462 -3.30 1.48 -16.53
CA PRO A 462 -2.55 0.28 -16.83
C PRO A 462 -2.12 0.21 -18.29
N GLN A 463 -1.19 -0.69 -18.59
CA GLN A 463 -0.71 -0.97 -19.94
C GLN A 463 -1.05 -2.40 -20.41
N ASP A 464 -1.61 -3.21 -19.53
CA ASP A 464 -1.99 -4.60 -19.80
C ASP A 464 -3.48 -4.83 -19.57
N ASP A 465 -4.05 -5.72 -20.39
CA ASP A 465 -5.48 -6.02 -20.42
C ASP A 465 -5.94 -6.67 -19.11
N ARG A 466 -5.12 -7.54 -18.51
CA ARG A 466 -5.48 -8.26 -17.28
C ARG A 466 -5.66 -7.30 -16.11
N THR A 467 -4.76 -6.33 -15.95
CA THR A 467 -4.90 -5.29 -14.92
C THR A 467 -6.15 -4.44 -15.19
N ALA A 468 -6.41 -4.09 -16.45
CA ALA A 468 -7.59 -3.32 -16.83
C ALA A 468 -8.90 -4.07 -16.53
N GLU A 469 -8.97 -5.37 -16.80
CA GLU A 469 -10.13 -6.21 -16.49
C GLU A 469 -10.36 -6.31 -14.96
N VAL A 470 -9.30 -6.60 -14.20
CA VAL A 470 -9.39 -6.69 -12.73
C VAL A 470 -9.89 -5.37 -12.15
N LEU A 471 -9.37 -4.24 -12.64
CA LEU A 471 -9.79 -2.91 -12.18
C LEU A 471 -11.24 -2.60 -12.58
N SER A 472 -11.64 -2.84 -13.84
CA SER A 472 -13.02 -2.63 -14.30
C SER A 472 -14.02 -3.42 -13.46
N ASN A 473 -13.71 -4.68 -13.14
CA ASN A 473 -14.56 -5.52 -12.29
C ASN A 473 -14.61 -5.01 -10.84
N ALA A 474 -13.48 -4.52 -10.29
CA ALA A 474 -13.41 -3.97 -8.93
C ALA A 474 -14.15 -2.63 -8.78
N LEU A 475 -14.25 -1.84 -9.84
CA LEU A 475 -15.01 -0.59 -9.86
C LEU A 475 -16.53 -0.81 -9.79
N GLY A 476 -17.01 -2.01 -10.11
CA GLY A 476 -18.41 -2.36 -10.07
C GLY A 476 -19.19 -1.93 -11.32
N ARG A 477 -20.49 -2.12 -11.26
CA ARG A 477 -21.40 -1.86 -12.37
C ARG A 477 -22.47 -0.86 -11.97
N SER A 478 -22.99 -0.13 -12.94
CA SER A 478 -24.06 0.82 -12.74
C SER A 478 -25.21 0.57 -13.72
N THR A 479 -26.43 0.88 -13.28
CA THR A 479 -27.62 0.82 -14.13
C THR A 479 -27.67 2.04 -15.03
N ILE A 480 -27.61 1.84 -16.33
CA ILE A 480 -27.84 2.89 -17.33
C ILE A 480 -29.20 2.70 -17.99
N THR A 481 -29.81 3.80 -18.44
CA THR A 481 -31.01 3.74 -19.28
C THR A 481 -30.59 3.83 -20.73
N ALA A 482 -30.59 2.71 -21.42
CA ALA A 482 -30.39 2.68 -22.86
C ALA A 482 -31.68 3.18 -23.56
N VAL A 483 -31.55 4.16 -24.41
CA VAL A 483 -32.65 4.70 -25.23
C VAL A 483 -32.43 4.20 -26.64
N THR A 484 -33.32 3.33 -27.11
CA THR A 484 -33.31 2.87 -28.50
C THR A 484 -34.41 3.61 -29.26
N GLU A 485 -34.04 4.47 -30.21
CA GLU A 485 -34.96 5.09 -31.12
C GLU A 485 -35.07 4.22 -32.38
N SER A 486 -36.25 3.67 -32.62
CA SER A 486 -36.56 2.95 -33.87
C SER A 486 -37.39 3.87 -34.77
N GLN A 487 -36.80 4.38 -35.84
CA GLN A 487 -37.53 5.09 -36.91
C GLN A 487 -38.08 4.04 -37.88
N SER A 488 -39.39 3.80 -37.83
CA SER A 488 -40.08 3.03 -38.87
C SER A 488 -40.32 3.93 -40.08
N ARG A 489 -39.59 3.70 -41.18
CA ARG A 489 -39.90 4.31 -42.48
C ARG A 489 -41.07 3.60 -43.14
N VAL A 490 -42.28 3.85 -42.69
CA VAL A 490 -43.49 3.47 -43.43
C VAL A 490 -44.38 4.71 -43.59
N ARG A 491 -44.36 5.25 -44.83
CA ARG A 491 -45.24 6.24 -45.42
C ARG A 491 -45.74 7.39 -44.54
N ALA A 492 -45.15 8.52 -44.81
CA ALA A 492 -45.71 9.87 -44.82
C ALA A 492 -47.11 10.04 -44.21
N LEU A 493 -47.21 10.25 -42.90
CA LEU A 493 -48.23 11.06 -42.21
C LEU A 493 -48.25 10.93 -40.68
N GLU A 494 -47.48 10.00 -40.07
CA GLU A 494 -47.33 9.96 -38.60
C GLU A 494 -45.89 9.68 -38.21
N ASP A 495 -45.19 10.74 -37.80
CA ASP A 495 -43.88 10.65 -37.12
C ASP A 495 -44.06 10.10 -35.70
N SER A 496 -44.32 8.80 -35.57
CA SER A 496 -44.27 8.12 -34.28
C SER A 496 -42.92 7.46 -34.09
N ALA A 497 -41.95 8.22 -33.57
CA ALA A 497 -40.71 7.66 -33.05
C ALA A 497 -41.04 6.75 -31.87
N ASN A 498 -40.88 5.45 -32.06
CA ASN A 498 -41.05 4.50 -30.98
C ASN A 498 -39.78 4.49 -30.10
N VAL A 499 -39.82 5.25 -29.00
CA VAL A 499 -38.71 5.37 -28.04
C VAL A 499 -38.84 4.25 -27.03
N SER A 500 -38.04 3.19 -27.16
CA SER A 500 -37.92 2.13 -26.14
C SER A 500 -36.82 2.48 -25.15
N ARG A 501 -37.17 2.52 -23.88
CA ARG A 501 -36.20 2.71 -22.76
C ARG A 501 -36.01 1.39 -22.04
N ARG A 502 -34.79 0.89 -22.05
CA ARG A 502 -34.40 -0.32 -21.33
C ARG A 502 -33.32 0.00 -20.30
N SER A 503 -33.47 -0.54 -19.10
CA SER A 503 -32.39 -0.50 -18.12
C SER A 503 -31.37 -1.57 -18.48
N GLU A 504 -30.12 -1.19 -18.65
CA GLU A 504 -29.01 -2.10 -18.93
C GLU A 504 -27.92 -1.94 -17.88
N GLU A 505 -27.22 -3.03 -17.59
CA GLU A 505 -26.07 -3.06 -16.72
C GLU A 505 -24.82 -2.68 -17.52
N ARG A 506 -24.05 -1.70 -17.02
CA ARG A 506 -22.77 -1.30 -17.60
C ARG A 506 -21.71 -1.19 -16.53
N PRO A 507 -20.45 -1.66 -16.77
CA PRO A 507 -19.34 -1.35 -15.87
C PRO A 507 -19.23 0.16 -15.64
N LEU A 508 -18.90 0.59 -14.41
CA LEU A 508 -18.69 2.01 -14.09
C LEU A 508 -17.63 2.64 -15.02
N ILE A 509 -16.53 1.91 -15.25
CA ILE A 509 -15.56 2.15 -16.33
C ILE A 509 -15.26 0.78 -16.96
N SER A 510 -15.41 0.62 -18.24
CA SER A 510 -15.07 -0.61 -18.95
C SER A 510 -13.54 -0.81 -19.04
N ALA A 511 -13.06 -2.03 -19.24
CA ALA A 511 -11.63 -2.32 -19.38
C ALA A 511 -10.95 -1.49 -20.48
N ASN A 512 -11.64 -1.30 -21.63
CA ASN A 512 -11.14 -0.46 -22.70
C ASN A 512 -11.05 1.04 -22.32
N GLU A 513 -11.97 1.53 -21.49
CA GLU A 513 -11.93 2.90 -20.97
C GLU A 513 -10.82 3.04 -19.91
N VAL A 514 -10.58 2.01 -19.11
CA VAL A 514 -9.48 1.96 -18.14
C VAL A 514 -8.11 2.09 -18.82
N LEU A 515 -7.89 1.38 -19.95
CA LEU A 515 -6.65 1.49 -20.73
C LEU A 515 -6.42 2.90 -21.32
N ARG A 516 -7.48 3.69 -21.45
CA ARG A 516 -7.45 5.07 -21.97
C ARG A 516 -7.71 6.10 -20.87
N PHE A 517 -7.64 5.69 -19.61
CA PHE A 517 -7.89 6.59 -18.49
C PHE A 517 -6.87 7.75 -18.49
N PRO A 518 -7.28 8.99 -18.13
CA PRO A 518 -6.38 10.15 -18.14
C PRO A 518 -5.14 9.94 -17.29
N LEU A 519 -3.95 10.27 -17.82
CA LEU A 519 -2.66 10.07 -17.14
C LEU A 519 -2.43 11.01 -15.95
N ASP A 520 -3.22 12.08 -15.85
CA ASP A 520 -3.18 13.04 -14.74
C ASP A 520 -4.19 12.73 -13.63
N GLU A 521 -4.85 11.58 -13.73
CA GLU A 521 -5.83 11.11 -12.75
C GLU A 521 -5.47 9.73 -12.22
N VAL A 522 -6.07 9.41 -11.07
CA VAL A 522 -5.88 8.12 -10.39
C VAL A 522 -7.22 7.60 -9.88
N LEU A 523 -7.33 6.29 -9.83
CA LEU A 523 -8.45 5.59 -9.23
C LEU A 523 -8.03 5.01 -7.87
N VAL A 524 -8.78 5.35 -6.83
CA VAL A 524 -8.55 4.89 -5.46
C VAL A 524 -9.76 4.08 -5.03
N LEU A 525 -9.52 2.85 -4.60
CA LEU A 525 -10.53 1.89 -4.19
C LEU A 525 -10.35 1.56 -2.70
N PRO A 526 -11.01 2.28 -1.78
CA PRO A 526 -11.00 1.95 -0.37
C PRO A 526 -11.95 0.76 -0.09
N GLU A 527 -11.54 -0.14 0.78
CA GLU A 527 -12.36 -1.28 1.19
C GLU A 527 -13.70 -0.83 1.79
N GLY A 528 -14.80 -1.43 1.32
CA GLY A 528 -16.16 -1.15 1.80
C GLY A 528 -16.68 0.25 1.46
N GLN A 529 -16.10 0.93 0.47
CA GLN A 529 -16.54 2.24 -0.02
C GLN A 529 -16.60 2.26 -1.55
N TYR A 530 -17.37 3.21 -2.09
CA TYR A 530 -17.35 3.47 -3.51
C TYR A 530 -15.98 4.00 -3.97
N PRO A 531 -15.59 3.76 -5.24
CA PRO A 531 -14.31 4.24 -5.77
C PRO A 531 -14.22 5.76 -5.77
N ILE A 532 -12.98 6.25 -5.74
CA ILE A 532 -12.65 7.67 -5.77
C ILE A 532 -11.86 7.95 -7.05
N ARG A 533 -12.24 9.01 -7.76
CA ARG A 533 -11.49 9.56 -8.87
C ARG A 533 -10.81 10.85 -8.40
N ALA A 534 -9.47 10.88 -8.45
CA ALA A 534 -8.68 12.01 -7.98
C ALA A 534 -7.65 12.41 -9.02
N ARG A 535 -7.13 13.63 -8.92
CA ARG A 535 -6.03 14.09 -9.75
C ARG A 535 -4.69 13.69 -9.14
N HIS A 536 -3.76 13.38 -10.02
CA HIS A 536 -2.39 13.08 -9.69
C HIS A 536 -1.69 14.30 -9.06
N ILE A 537 -0.96 14.10 -7.98
CA ILE A 537 -0.14 15.16 -7.37
C ILE A 537 1.14 15.32 -8.22
N ARG A 538 1.53 16.57 -8.48
CA ARG A 538 2.85 16.93 -9.00
C ARG A 538 3.54 17.75 -7.92
N TYR A 539 4.34 17.08 -7.05
CA TYR A 539 4.89 17.71 -5.84
C TYR A 539 5.61 19.04 -6.12
N TYR A 540 6.31 19.15 -7.25
CA TYR A 540 7.06 20.35 -7.62
C TYR A 540 6.17 21.53 -8.08
N GLU A 541 4.94 21.27 -8.55
CA GLU A 541 3.94 22.27 -8.92
C GLU A 541 2.93 22.53 -7.81
N ASP A 542 2.82 21.60 -6.86
CA ASP A 542 1.81 21.66 -5.81
C ASP A 542 2.05 22.83 -4.86
N ARG A 543 0.96 23.49 -4.44
CA ARG A 543 1.05 24.67 -3.58
C ARG A 543 1.67 24.36 -2.22
N HIS A 544 1.43 23.18 -1.67
CA HIS A 544 1.98 22.73 -0.39
C HIS A 544 3.40 22.18 -0.53
N PHE A 545 3.61 21.24 -1.45
CA PHE A 545 4.88 20.53 -1.60
C PHE A 545 5.94 21.32 -2.39
N GLY A 546 5.53 22.18 -3.33
CA GLY A 546 6.45 22.94 -4.16
C GLY A 546 7.41 23.84 -3.39
N PRO A 547 7.00 24.57 -2.34
CA PRO A 547 7.92 25.32 -1.47
C PRO A 547 8.95 24.43 -0.77
N ILE A 548 8.55 23.22 -0.33
CA ILE A 548 9.43 22.24 0.32
C ILE A 548 10.50 21.77 -0.68
N ASP A 549 10.10 21.43 -1.91
CA ASP A 549 11.04 21.01 -2.95
C ASP A 549 12.02 22.13 -3.31
N ARG A 550 11.55 23.35 -3.50
CA ARG A 550 12.42 24.51 -3.78
C ARG A 550 13.42 24.79 -2.67
N ALA A 551 13.02 24.66 -1.40
CA ALA A 551 13.89 24.86 -0.25
C ALA A 551 15.04 23.85 -0.15
N ARG A 552 14.93 22.72 -0.85
CA ARG A 552 15.96 21.67 -0.96
C ARG A 552 17.04 22.00 -2.00
N ILE A 553 16.70 22.76 -3.05
CA ILE A 553 17.60 23.01 -4.17
C ILE A 553 18.90 23.62 -3.66
N GLY A 554 20.05 23.07 -4.11
CA GLY A 554 21.38 23.48 -3.67
C GLY A 554 21.84 22.88 -2.33
N LYS A 555 20.96 22.17 -1.60
CA LYS A 555 21.31 21.47 -0.35
C LYS A 555 21.53 19.99 -0.64
N LYS A 556 22.76 19.52 -0.38
CA LYS A 556 23.08 18.09 -0.39
C LYS A 556 23.26 17.63 1.06
N LEU A 557 22.55 16.57 1.44
CA LEU A 557 22.79 15.93 2.71
C LEU A 557 24.11 15.17 2.62
N ARG A 558 25.09 15.52 3.48
CA ARG A 558 26.21 14.63 3.75
C ARG A 558 25.71 13.56 4.70
N THR A 559 25.80 12.32 4.28
CA THR A 559 25.61 11.19 5.17
C THR A 559 26.91 11.02 5.95
N ASP A 560 26.83 11.05 7.28
CA ASP A 560 27.96 10.69 8.13
C ASP A 560 28.10 9.15 8.05
N THR A 561 28.41 8.64 6.86
CA THR A 561 28.72 7.24 6.64
C THR A 561 29.98 6.95 7.42
N ALA A 562 30.00 5.86 8.17
CA ALA A 562 31.24 5.32 8.69
C ALA A 562 32.21 5.22 7.50
N GLY A 563 33.37 5.82 7.63
CA GLY A 563 34.43 5.68 6.62
C GLY A 563 34.63 4.20 6.28
N PRO A 564 35.30 3.86 5.18
CA PRO A 564 35.50 2.46 4.81
C PRO A 564 35.94 1.70 6.06
N ALA A 565 35.24 0.60 6.37
CA ALA A 565 35.60 -0.23 7.50
C ALA A 565 37.11 -0.44 7.45
N PRO A 566 37.85 -0.33 8.57
CA PRO A 566 39.27 -0.60 8.54
C PRO A 566 39.43 -1.94 7.83
N GLN A 567 40.24 -1.96 6.78
CA GLN A 567 40.52 -3.19 6.05
C GLN A 567 40.98 -4.19 7.11
N THR A 568 40.09 -5.04 7.59
CA THR A 568 40.49 -6.25 8.27
C THR A 568 41.29 -6.96 7.20
N GLY A 569 42.60 -7.04 7.42
CA GLY A 569 43.53 -7.70 6.52
C GLY A 569 42.95 -9.05 6.09
N PRO A 570 43.40 -9.61 4.99
CA PRO A 570 42.76 -10.76 4.36
C PRO A 570 42.34 -11.75 5.44
N ILE A 571 41.06 -12.13 5.45
CA ILE A 571 40.46 -13.13 6.31
C ILE A 571 41.00 -14.51 5.87
N VAL A 572 42.31 -14.63 5.91
CA VAL A 572 43.07 -15.86 5.84
C VAL A 572 43.64 -16.11 7.22
N ALA A 573 42.77 -16.05 8.22
CA ALA A 573 43.02 -16.86 9.40
C ALA A 573 42.54 -18.26 9.02
N SER A 574 43.40 -18.94 8.33
CA SER A 574 43.29 -20.31 7.96
C SER A 574 42.71 -21.17 9.09
N LEU A 575 41.65 -21.90 8.81
CA LEU A 575 41.29 -23.14 9.52
C LEU A 575 42.47 -24.13 9.57
N SER A 576 43.60 -23.83 8.89
CA SER A 576 44.89 -24.53 8.99
C SER A 576 45.69 -24.24 10.27
N GLY A 577 45.20 -23.37 11.17
CA GLY A 577 45.85 -23.05 12.44
C GLY A 577 45.41 -23.91 13.63
N LEU A 578 44.43 -24.80 13.47
CA LEU A 578 44.10 -25.80 14.48
C LEU A 578 45.02 -27.03 14.31
N ARG A 579 46.27 -26.90 14.73
CA ARG A 579 47.13 -28.07 14.99
C ARG A 579 46.82 -28.63 16.37
N PRO A 580 46.57 -29.93 16.49
CA PRO A 580 46.44 -30.59 17.79
C PRO A 580 47.81 -31.00 18.35
N ASP A 581 48.77 -30.13 18.44
CA ASP A 581 50.00 -30.46 19.16
C ASP A 581 50.59 -29.20 19.81
N GLY A 582 50.66 -29.24 21.13
CA GLY A 582 51.40 -28.30 21.94
C GLY A 582 52.91 -28.34 21.61
N GLY A 583 53.39 -27.25 21.03
CA GLY A 583 54.79 -27.05 20.72
C GLY A 583 55.02 -25.59 20.43
N THR A 584 55.40 -24.84 21.49
CA THR A 584 56.02 -23.55 21.37
C THR A 584 57.33 -23.65 20.62
N GLU A 585 57.51 -22.86 19.52
CA GLU A 585 58.69 -22.01 19.25
C GLU A 585 58.77 -21.61 17.77
N GLY A 586 58.89 -20.31 17.57
CA GLY A 586 59.77 -19.69 16.58
C GLY A 586 59.38 -19.78 15.12
N THR A 587 58.68 -18.78 14.62
CA THR A 587 59.08 -18.05 13.38
C THR A 587 58.04 -17.01 12.98
N ALA A 588 57.95 -15.96 13.73
CA ALA A 588 57.35 -14.70 13.26
C ALA A 588 58.47 -13.78 12.78
N THR A 589 58.99 -13.98 11.60
CA THR A 589 59.78 -12.97 10.90
C THR A 589 60.11 -13.47 9.49
N ARG A 590 59.34 -13.03 8.52
CA ARG A 590 59.67 -12.85 7.09
C ARG A 590 58.43 -13.01 6.20
N ILE A 591 57.67 -11.96 6.10
CA ILE A 591 57.00 -11.52 4.86
C ILE A 591 56.52 -10.07 5.13
N VAL A 592 57.47 -9.16 5.25
CA VAL A 592 57.31 -7.71 5.07
C VAL A 592 58.51 -7.28 4.21
N ALA A 593 58.47 -7.53 2.94
CA ALA A 593 59.34 -6.93 1.93
C ALA A 593 58.91 -7.37 0.53
N ALA A 594 57.79 -6.91 0.03
CA ALA A 594 57.52 -6.93 -1.43
C ALA A 594 56.35 -6.02 -1.79
N THR A 595 56.31 -4.79 -1.32
CA THR A 595 55.45 -3.74 -1.91
C THR A 595 56.02 -2.34 -1.66
N GLU A 596 57.36 -2.19 -1.74
CA GLU A 596 57.97 -0.90 -2.00
C GLU A 596 58.75 -1.00 -3.32
N GLY A 597 58.11 -0.65 -4.42
CA GLY A 597 58.75 -0.64 -5.71
C GLY A 597 57.86 -0.36 -6.87
N PHE A 598 57.10 0.75 -6.84
CA PHE A 598 56.61 1.40 -8.05
C PHE A 598 56.20 2.85 -7.72
N ARG A 599 57.22 3.67 -7.42
CA ARG A 599 57.17 5.11 -7.64
C ARG A 599 58.28 5.46 -8.60
N GLY A 600 57.99 5.44 -9.86
CA GLY A 600 58.80 5.93 -10.95
C GLY A 600 58.12 7.13 -11.58
N ASP A 601 58.58 8.25 -11.18
CA ASP A 601 58.98 9.42 -11.97
C ASP A 601 58.31 9.64 -13.33
N ARG A 602 57.50 10.66 -13.44
CA ARG A 602 57.25 11.43 -14.66
C ARG A 602 57.06 12.90 -14.30
N SER A 603 58.20 13.56 -14.15
CA SER A 603 58.31 14.98 -14.42
C SER A 603 58.85 15.19 -15.84
N ALA A 604 58.34 16.20 -16.49
CA ALA A 604 58.84 16.91 -17.65
C ALA A 604 58.36 16.52 -19.05
N GLY A 605 57.73 17.46 -19.71
CA GLY A 605 57.81 17.62 -21.13
C GLY A 605 56.55 18.09 -21.85
N ASN A 606 56.39 19.42 -21.98
CA ASN A 606 55.56 20.21 -22.91
C ASN A 606 54.03 20.14 -22.79
#